data_7891c8c6fa3257a56a6e6c1d709dc08b
#
_entry.id   7891c8c6fa3257a56a6e6c1d709dc08b
#
_cell.length_a   1.000
_cell.length_b   1.000
_cell.length_c   1.000
_cell.angle_alpha   90.00
_cell.angle_beta   90.00
_cell.angle_gamma   90.00
#
_symmetry.space_group_name_H-M   'P 1'
#
loop_
_entity.id
_entity.type
_entity.pdbx_description
1 polymer ?
#
loop_
_entity_poly.entity_id
_entity_poly.type
_entity_poly.pdbx_seq_one_letter_code
_entity_poly.pdbx_strand_id
1 'polypeptide(L)'
;GLLAGVDSTLASAEVSRAKISLNQIKDQVKEQNNKLVALMGVEVKDFALDTTFVKQVPKAIFSLEQANDSLNPVLQFYKSRVDFSKQQVKAFRKEYYPSFSLFGIYQTRASGFNSDYAVDQNSFTQNYLDGISPNRQNYLLGVGVTWNLTSIARTSKKVNAQKLVSEGLEEEYNVIDQQLKTQSDAADAKIKFAMDNFTEAPKQVAAAKQAYLQKTTLYKNGLTNLIDVTQAFYTLNRAEIDSDIIYTNVWQSLLMKAAATGDFDLFINEF
;
A
#
# COMPACT_ATOMS: atom_id res chain seq x y z
N GLY A 1 -11.62 53.13 34.51
CA GLY A 1 -10.43 52.39 35.02
C GLY A 1 -10.63 50.88 35.14
N LEU A 2 -11.79 50.42 35.56
CA LEU A 2 -12.04 48.97 35.75
C LEU A 2 -12.22 48.21 34.43
N LEU A 3 -12.84 48.80 33.43
CA LEU A 3 -13.03 48.17 32.10
C LEU A 3 -11.71 47.93 31.36
N ALA A 4 -10.75 48.88 31.44
CA ALA A 4 -9.45 48.75 30.80
C ALA A 4 -8.58 47.59 31.36
N GLY A 5 -8.75 47.25 32.66
CA GLY A 5 -8.07 46.13 33.29
C GLY A 5 -8.58 44.78 32.82
N VAL A 6 -9.90 44.67 32.67
CA VAL A 6 -10.55 43.43 32.18
C VAL A 6 -10.16 43.13 30.72
N ASP A 7 -10.18 44.15 29.86
CA ASP A 7 -9.80 44.02 28.44
C ASP A 7 -8.34 43.60 28.27
N SER A 8 -7.43 44.16 29.08
CA SER A 8 -6.00 43.74 29.08
C SER A 8 -5.79 42.29 29.52
N THR A 9 -6.52 41.87 30.55
CA THR A 9 -6.43 40.50 31.06
C THR A 9 -6.98 39.49 30.05
N LEU A 10 -8.10 39.77 29.39
CA LEU A 10 -8.68 38.98 28.33
C LEU A 10 -7.72 38.89 27.13
N ALA A 11 -7.16 40.00 26.68
CA ALA A 11 -6.19 40.00 25.60
C ALA A 11 -4.94 39.16 25.91
N SER A 12 -4.44 39.19 27.15
CA SER A 12 -3.33 38.34 27.59
C SER A 12 -3.65 36.89 27.59
N ALA A 13 -4.86 36.50 28.02
CA ALA A 13 -5.34 35.13 27.98
C ALA A 13 -5.43 34.60 26.53
N GLU A 14 -5.92 35.43 25.60
CA GLU A 14 -6.03 35.07 24.19
C GLU A 14 -4.66 34.93 23.50
N VAL A 15 -3.68 35.80 23.83
CA VAL A 15 -2.29 35.64 23.37
C VAL A 15 -1.70 34.28 23.85
N SER A 16 -1.95 33.94 25.11
CA SER A 16 -1.48 32.66 25.67
C SER A 16 -2.12 31.49 24.98
N ARG A 17 -3.43 31.52 24.71
CA ARG A 17 -4.18 30.51 23.97
C ARG A 17 -3.62 30.35 22.54
N ALA A 18 -3.38 31.45 21.84
CA ALA A 18 -2.80 31.40 20.50
C ALA A 18 -1.39 30.76 20.49
N LYS A 19 -0.55 31.05 21.50
CA LYS A 19 0.77 30.41 21.64
C LYS A 19 0.68 28.93 21.90
N ILE A 20 -0.26 28.50 22.74
CA ILE A 20 -0.51 27.07 23.02
C ILE A 20 -0.92 26.37 21.71
N SER A 21 -1.88 26.92 20.97
CA SER A 21 -2.33 26.38 19.68
C SER A 21 -1.18 26.32 18.67
N LEU A 22 -0.35 27.34 18.57
CA LEU A 22 0.83 27.34 17.70
C LEU A 22 1.79 26.20 18.04
N ASN A 23 2.07 25.97 19.32
CA ASN A 23 2.95 24.89 19.75
C ASN A 23 2.36 23.51 19.42
N GLN A 24 1.05 23.32 19.60
CA GLN A 24 0.36 22.07 19.22
C GLN A 24 0.47 21.80 17.71
N ILE A 25 0.27 22.82 16.87
CA ILE A 25 0.41 22.65 15.42
C ILE A 25 1.86 22.38 15.02
N LYS A 26 2.84 23.03 15.66
CA LYS A 26 4.27 22.75 15.41
C LYS A 26 4.63 21.31 15.76
N ASP A 27 4.09 20.78 16.86
CA ASP A 27 4.29 19.39 17.26
C ASP A 27 3.68 18.43 16.21
N GLN A 28 2.44 18.68 15.77
CA GLN A 28 1.80 17.90 14.72
C GLN A 28 2.59 17.91 13.40
N VAL A 29 3.07 19.09 12.97
CA VAL A 29 3.91 19.21 11.77
C VAL A 29 5.17 18.36 11.91
N LYS A 30 5.84 18.42 13.07
CA LYS A 30 7.03 17.60 13.31
C LYS A 30 6.74 16.10 13.30
N GLU A 31 5.62 15.70 13.89
CA GLU A 31 5.16 14.31 13.85
C GLU A 31 4.92 13.83 12.41
N GLN A 32 4.20 14.61 11.59
CA GLN A 32 3.94 14.25 10.19
C GLN A 32 5.22 14.24 9.35
N ASN A 33 6.14 15.20 9.59
CA ASN A 33 7.46 15.19 8.96
C ASN A 33 8.24 13.91 9.29
N ASN A 34 8.24 13.48 10.56
CA ASN A 34 8.91 12.25 10.96
C ASN A 34 8.28 11.00 10.32
N LYS A 35 6.95 10.96 10.17
CA LYS A 35 6.26 9.90 9.43
C LYS A 35 6.68 9.87 7.95
N LEU A 36 6.79 11.04 7.32
CA LEU A 36 7.25 11.15 5.93
C LEU A 36 8.70 10.67 5.79
N VAL A 37 9.60 11.09 6.68
CA VAL A 37 10.99 10.61 6.73
C VAL A 37 11.07 9.09 6.82
N ALA A 38 10.25 8.49 7.72
CA ALA A 38 10.21 7.03 7.90
C ALA A 38 9.70 6.31 6.64
N LEU A 39 8.68 6.85 5.97
CA LEU A 39 8.15 6.29 4.73
C LEU A 39 9.14 6.40 3.56
N MET A 40 9.92 7.49 3.50
CA MET A 40 10.93 7.70 2.47
C MET A 40 12.23 6.94 2.72
N GLY A 41 12.45 6.45 3.94
CA GLY A 41 13.68 5.75 4.33
C GLY A 41 14.93 6.64 4.29
N VAL A 42 14.78 7.94 4.56
CA VAL A 42 15.89 8.92 4.56
C VAL A 42 16.26 9.32 5.98
N GLU A 43 17.42 9.98 6.15
CA GLU A 43 17.81 10.54 7.43
C GLU A 43 16.83 11.63 7.90
N VAL A 44 16.69 11.78 9.22
CA VAL A 44 15.76 12.74 9.82
C VAL A 44 16.14 14.17 9.42
N LYS A 45 15.27 14.81 8.65
CA LYS A 45 15.38 16.22 8.23
C LYS A 45 14.02 16.87 8.16
N ASP A 46 13.99 18.19 8.21
CA ASP A 46 12.75 18.95 7.99
C ASP A 46 12.59 19.24 6.49
N PHE A 47 11.42 18.88 5.95
CA PHE A 47 11.09 19.14 4.56
C PHE A 47 10.38 20.49 4.43
N ALA A 48 10.82 21.29 3.46
CA ALA A 48 10.06 22.43 2.98
C ALA A 48 9.23 21.97 1.77
N LEU A 49 7.93 21.78 1.98
CA LEU A 49 7.02 21.32 0.93
C LEU A 49 6.48 22.51 0.15
N ASP A 50 6.39 22.37 -1.18
CA ASP A 50 5.65 23.31 -2.00
C ASP A 50 4.15 23.11 -1.77
N THR A 51 3.47 24.18 -1.38
CA THR A 51 2.04 24.20 -1.11
C THR A 51 1.25 25.03 -2.11
N THR A 52 1.90 25.57 -3.13
CA THR A 52 1.28 26.52 -4.08
C THR A 52 0.21 25.84 -4.93
N PHE A 53 0.40 24.55 -5.26
CA PHE A 53 -0.54 23.76 -6.04
C PHE A 53 -1.86 23.49 -5.30
N VAL A 54 -1.85 23.45 -3.97
CA VAL A 54 -3.02 23.06 -3.15
C VAL A 54 -4.24 23.96 -3.41
N LYS A 55 -4.01 25.23 -3.75
CA LYS A 55 -5.06 26.22 -4.06
C LYS A 55 -5.65 26.06 -5.47
N GLN A 56 -5.13 25.14 -6.27
CA GLN A 56 -5.63 24.86 -7.62
C GLN A 56 -6.49 23.59 -7.59
N VAL A 57 -7.49 23.54 -8.46
CA VAL A 57 -8.31 22.33 -8.65
C VAL A 57 -7.56 21.38 -9.58
N PRO A 58 -7.34 20.12 -9.18
CA PRO A 58 -6.73 19.11 -10.06
C PRO A 58 -7.56 18.93 -11.34
N LYS A 59 -6.90 18.87 -12.51
CA LYS A 59 -7.58 18.72 -13.81
C LYS A 59 -8.23 17.34 -13.94
N ALA A 60 -7.62 16.31 -13.34
CA ALA A 60 -8.15 14.96 -13.34
C ALA A 60 -9.59 14.87 -12.79
N ILE A 61 -9.98 15.77 -11.87
CA ILE A 61 -11.35 15.79 -11.32
C ILE A 61 -12.41 15.97 -12.43
N PHE A 62 -12.07 16.66 -13.51
CA PHE A 62 -12.98 16.91 -14.63
C PHE A 62 -13.00 15.78 -15.67
N SER A 63 -12.06 14.81 -15.57
CA SER A 63 -11.89 13.68 -16.50
C SER A 63 -12.13 12.31 -15.88
N LEU A 64 -12.77 12.25 -14.69
CA LEU A 64 -12.99 11.01 -13.93
C LEU A 64 -13.97 10.02 -14.57
N GLU A 65 -14.43 10.26 -15.81
CA GLU A 65 -15.24 9.28 -16.53
C GLU A 65 -14.42 8.05 -16.89
N GLN A 66 -14.69 6.94 -16.17
CA GLN A 66 -14.23 5.57 -16.41
C GLN A 66 -12.79 5.22 -15.95
N ALA A 67 -12.58 5.22 -14.66
CA ALA A 67 -11.47 4.43 -14.11
C ALA A 67 -11.74 2.93 -14.36
N ASN A 68 -10.79 2.27 -15.02
CA ASN A 68 -10.90 0.85 -15.38
C ASN A 68 -10.58 -0.01 -14.14
N ASP A 69 -11.60 -0.38 -13.35
CA ASP A 69 -11.46 -1.17 -12.12
C ASP A 69 -10.71 -2.51 -12.34
N SER A 70 -10.63 -2.98 -13.58
CA SER A 70 -10.02 -4.27 -13.93
C SER A 70 -8.48 -4.31 -13.79
N LEU A 71 -7.82 -3.16 -13.66
CA LEU A 71 -6.36 -3.04 -13.58
C LEU A 71 -5.85 -2.84 -12.15
N ASN A 72 -6.72 -2.80 -11.14
CA ASN A 72 -6.30 -2.58 -9.76
C ASN A 72 -5.30 -3.67 -9.31
N PRO A 73 -4.06 -3.30 -8.91
CA PRO A 73 -3.02 -4.25 -8.53
C PRO A 73 -3.40 -5.16 -7.36
N VAL A 74 -4.23 -4.66 -6.44
CA VAL A 74 -4.73 -5.43 -5.30
C VAL A 74 -5.65 -6.55 -5.79
N LEU A 75 -6.58 -6.25 -6.71
CA LEU A 75 -7.45 -7.29 -7.30
C LEU A 75 -6.64 -8.31 -8.10
N GLN A 76 -5.62 -7.88 -8.85
CA GLN A 76 -4.73 -8.80 -9.57
C GLN A 76 -4.00 -9.73 -8.62
N PHE A 77 -3.54 -9.23 -7.47
CA PHE A 77 -2.90 -10.06 -6.45
C PHE A 77 -3.85 -11.13 -5.92
N TYR A 78 -5.07 -10.77 -5.51
CA TYR A 78 -6.06 -11.74 -5.01
C TYR A 78 -6.50 -12.72 -6.09
N LYS A 79 -6.68 -12.29 -7.32
CA LYS A 79 -6.96 -13.16 -8.48
C LYS A 79 -5.84 -14.17 -8.70
N SER A 80 -4.59 -13.73 -8.63
CA SER A 80 -3.42 -14.62 -8.75
C SER A 80 -3.39 -15.70 -7.66
N ARG A 81 -3.80 -15.36 -6.42
CA ARG A 81 -3.93 -16.32 -5.31
C ARG A 81 -5.00 -17.37 -5.61
N VAL A 82 -6.16 -16.95 -6.14
CA VAL A 82 -7.22 -17.86 -6.58
C VAL A 82 -6.71 -18.79 -7.68
N ASP A 83 -6.08 -18.24 -8.70
CA ASP A 83 -5.56 -19.01 -9.84
C ASP A 83 -4.48 -19.99 -9.39
N PHE A 84 -3.58 -19.59 -8.51
CA PHE A 84 -2.57 -20.46 -7.92
C PHE A 84 -3.22 -21.65 -7.17
N SER A 85 -4.22 -21.37 -6.33
CA SER A 85 -4.96 -22.42 -5.61
C SER A 85 -5.68 -23.39 -6.56
N LYS A 86 -6.30 -22.88 -7.63
CA LYS A 86 -6.91 -23.69 -8.69
C LYS A 86 -5.87 -24.58 -9.41
N GLN A 87 -4.64 -24.10 -9.61
CA GLN A 87 -3.54 -24.93 -10.14
C GLN A 87 -3.10 -26.01 -9.14
N GLN A 88 -3.08 -25.71 -7.84
CA GLN A 88 -2.82 -26.73 -6.81
C GLN A 88 -3.87 -27.86 -6.83
N VAL A 89 -5.16 -27.55 -7.06
CA VAL A 89 -6.19 -28.58 -7.26
C VAL A 89 -5.84 -29.48 -8.45
N LYS A 90 -5.38 -28.89 -9.56
CA LYS A 90 -4.95 -29.67 -10.74
C LYS A 90 -3.72 -30.52 -10.43
N ALA A 91 -2.75 -29.99 -9.70
CA ALA A 91 -1.55 -30.72 -9.28
C ALA A 91 -1.92 -31.93 -8.41
N PHE A 92 -2.78 -31.72 -7.39
CA PHE A 92 -3.24 -32.84 -6.54
C PHE A 92 -4.05 -33.90 -7.32
N ARG A 93 -4.82 -33.51 -8.34
CA ARG A 93 -5.47 -34.48 -9.24
C ARG A 93 -4.47 -35.33 -10.00
N LYS A 94 -3.24 -34.85 -10.26
CA LYS A 94 -2.22 -35.68 -10.93
C LYS A 94 -1.70 -36.80 -10.05
N GLU A 95 -1.88 -36.75 -8.73
CA GLU A 95 -1.55 -37.86 -7.81
C GLU A 95 -2.42 -39.14 -8.03
N TYR A 96 -3.51 -39.06 -8.80
CA TYR A 96 -4.24 -40.24 -9.22
C TYR A 96 -3.51 -41.09 -10.25
N TYR A 97 -2.55 -40.52 -10.98
CA TYR A 97 -1.85 -41.16 -12.07
C TYR A 97 -0.49 -41.70 -11.61
N PRO A 98 0.04 -42.74 -12.29
CA PRO A 98 1.41 -43.18 -12.03
C PRO A 98 2.44 -42.08 -12.35
N SER A 99 3.50 -42.05 -11.58
CA SER A 99 4.69 -41.23 -11.86
C SER A 99 5.69 -42.03 -12.69
N PHE A 100 6.25 -41.39 -13.71
CA PHE A 100 7.31 -41.95 -14.56
C PHE A 100 8.61 -41.24 -14.21
N SER A 101 9.66 -42.06 -14.01
CA SER A 101 11.01 -41.54 -13.73
C SER A 101 12.00 -42.18 -14.72
N LEU A 102 12.91 -41.38 -15.24
CA LEU A 102 14.05 -41.87 -15.97
C LEU A 102 15.25 -41.84 -15.02
N PHE A 103 15.96 -42.90 -14.92
CA PHE A 103 17.18 -42.96 -14.10
C PHE A 103 18.34 -43.50 -14.92
N GLY A 104 19.52 -42.96 -14.60
CA GLY A 104 20.78 -43.41 -15.18
C GLY A 104 21.83 -43.51 -14.06
N ILE A 105 22.52 -44.62 -14.02
CA ILE A 105 23.64 -44.86 -13.15
C ILE A 105 24.86 -45.12 -13.99
N TYR A 106 25.91 -44.39 -13.78
CA TYR A 106 27.24 -44.64 -14.33
C TYR A 106 28.17 -44.93 -13.18
N GLN A 107 28.77 -46.11 -13.21
CA GLN A 107 29.66 -46.57 -12.17
C GLN A 107 31.03 -46.90 -12.77
N THR A 108 32.05 -46.32 -12.20
CA THR A 108 33.42 -46.66 -12.50
C THR A 108 34.03 -47.41 -11.31
N ARG A 109 34.84 -48.40 -11.58
CA ARG A 109 35.60 -49.09 -10.55
C ARG A 109 37.08 -49.12 -10.91
N ALA A 110 37.90 -48.86 -9.91
CA ALA A 110 39.34 -49.03 -9.99
C ALA A 110 39.70 -50.27 -9.18
N SER A 111 40.62 -51.05 -9.67
CA SER A 111 41.15 -52.21 -8.95
C SER A 111 42.54 -52.51 -9.52
N GLY A 112 43.49 -52.78 -8.67
CA GLY A 112 44.81 -53.25 -9.11
C GLY A 112 44.81 -54.66 -9.69
N PHE A 113 43.64 -55.32 -9.74
CA PHE A 113 43.48 -56.68 -10.30
C PHE A 113 42.97 -56.61 -11.78
N ASN A 114 43.65 -57.31 -12.63
CA ASN A 114 43.24 -57.47 -14.02
C ASN A 114 42.01 -58.36 -14.17
N SER A 115 41.41 -58.38 -15.35
CA SER A 115 40.14 -59.11 -15.60
C SER A 115 40.31 -60.65 -15.50
N ASP A 116 41.50 -61.17 -15.66
CA ASP A 116 41.90 -62.56 -15.65
C ASP A 116 42.43 -63.02 -14.28
N TYR A 117 42.45 -62.13 -13.25
CA TYR A 117 42.93 -62.45 -11.88
C TYR A 117 42.27 -63.71 -11.27
N ALA A 118 41.04 -64.03 -11.68
CA ALA A 118 40.35 -65.22 -11.21
C ALA A 118 41.00 -66.54 -11.73
N VAL A 119 41.75 -66.46 -12.83
CA VAL A 119 42.42 -67.61 -13.45
C VAL A 119 43.92 -67.53 -13.18
N ASP A 120 44.54 -66.40 -13.27
CA ASP A 120 45.93 -66.15 -12.91
C ASP A 120 46.03 -65.14 -11.80
N GLN A 121 46.29 -65.63 -10.57
CA GLN A 121 46.43 -64.85 -9.35
C GLN A 121 47.66 -63.89 -9.34
N ASN A 122 48.56 -63.99 -10.30
CA ASN A 122 49.66 -63.02 -10.50
C ASN A 122 49.28 -61.87 -11.41
N SER A 123 48.09 -61.84 -11.97
CA SER A 123 47.63 -60.80 -12.86
C SER A 123 47.10 -59.62 -12.07
N PHE A 124 48.00 -58.87 -11.39
CA PHE A 124 47.71 -57.65 -10.64
C PHE A 124 48.86 -56.65 -10.77
N THR A 125 48.57 -55.37 -10.53
CA THR A 125 49.54 -54.29 -10.47
C THR A 125 49.85 -53.88 -9.03
N GLN A 126 51.12 -53.66 -8.72
CA GLN A 126 51.55 -53.05 -7.46
C GLN A 126 51.71 -51.54 -7.55
N ASN A 127 51.54 -50.98 -8.74
CA ASN A 127 51.62 -49.52 -8.90
C ASN A 127 50.33 -48.87 -8.39
N TYR A 128 50.47 -47.94 -7.45
CA TYR A 128 49.34 -47.26 -6.82
C TYR A 128 48.49 -46.49 -7.84
N LEU A 129 49.12 -45.75 -8.78
CA LEU A 129 48.40 -44.94 -9.77
C LEU A 129 47.57 -45.83 -10.73
N ASP A 130 48.11 -46.99 -11.15
CA ASP A 130 47.38 -47.94 -11.98
C ASP A 130 46.22 -48.61 -11.21
N GLY A 131 46.45 -48.88 -9.92
CA GLY A 131 45.43 -49.45 -9.05
C GLY A 131 44.24 -48.57 -8.76
N ILE A 132 44.38 -47.26 -8.79
CA ILE A 132 43.29 -46.28 -8.58
C ILE A 132 42.69 -45.81 -9.91
N SER A 133 43.29 -46.08 -11.06
CA SER A 133 42.77 -45.70 -12.36
C SER A 133 41.52 -46.52 -12.68
N PRO A 134 40.38 -45.87 -13.07
CA PRO A 134 39.15 -46.57 -13.41
C PRO A 134 39.30 -47.44 -14.64
N ASN A 135 39.32 -48.75 -14.49
CA ASN A 135 39.52 -49.72 -15.55
C ASN A 135 38.26 -50.53 -15.91
N ARG A 136 37.20 -50.37 -15.08
CA ARG A 136 35.89 -51.02 -15.34
C ARG A 136 34.79 -49.96 -15.25
N GLN A 137 33.94 -49.98 -16.23
CA GLN A 137 32.81 -49.07 -16.36
C GLN A 137 31.52 -49.86 -16.55
N ASN A 138 30.52 -49.51 -15.77
CA ASN A 138 29.17 -50.08 -15.91
C ASN A 138 28.17 -48.94 -16.07
N TYR A 139 27.19 -49.12 -16.86
CA TYR A 139 26.08 -48.17 -16.98
C TYR A 139 24.76 -48.93 -16.85
N LEU A 140 23.78 -48.29 -16.27
CA LEU A 140 22.42 -48.73 -16.16
C LEU A 140 21.52 -47.57 -16.51
N LEU A 141 20.68 -47.75 -17.54
CA LEU A 141 19.64 -46.80 -17.90
C LEU A 141 18.28 -47.52 -17.75
N GLY A 142 17.30 -46.84 -17.19
CA GLY A 142 16.01 -47.46 -17.00
C GLY A 142 14.89 -46.43 -16.83
N VAL A 143 13.66 -46.93 -17.00
CA VAL A 143 12.43 -46.19 -16.75
C VAL A 143 11.74 -46.86 -15.54
N GLY A 144 11.48 -46.02 -14.52
CA GLY A 144 10.69 -46.46 -13.36
C GLY A 144 9.25 -45.96 -13.47
N VAL A 145 8.30 -46.83 -13.10
CA VAL A 145 6.89 -46.48 -12.97
C VAL A 145 6.45 -46.76 -11.53
N THR A 146 6.00 -45.71 -10.84
CA THR A 146 5.51 -45.84 -9.47
C THR A 146 4.05 -45.43 -9.41
N TRP A 147 3.17 -46.33 -8.97
CA TRP A 147 1.77 -46.05 -8.80
C TRP A 147 1.23 -46.59 -7.47
N ASN A 148 0.71 -45.64 -6.67
CA ASN A 148 0.15 -46.00 -5.37
C ASN A 148 -1.38 -46.13 -5.47
N LEU A 149 -1.88 -47.34 -5.71
CA LEU A 149 -3.30 -47.61 -5.87
C LEU A 149 -4.12 -47.37 -4.60
N THR A 150 -3.52 -47.49 -3.41
CA THR A 150 -4.22 -47.31 -2.12
C THR A 150 -4.41 -45.86 -1.76
N SER A 151 -3.74 -44.95 -2.46
CA SER A 151 -3.81 -43.47 -2.17
C SER A 151 -5.06 -42.81 -2.74
N ILE A 152 -5.86 -43.49 -3.59
CA ILE A 152 -7.00 -42.88 -4.32
C ILE A 152 -7.98 -42.17 -3.36
N ALA A 153 -8.38 -42.86 -2.29
CA ALA A 153 -9.33 -42.30 -1.31
C ALA A 153 -8.73 -41.04 -0.59
N ARG A 154 -7.46 -41.13 -0.22
CA ARG A 154 -6.74 -40.02 0.41
C ARG A 154 -6.59 -38.82 -0.55
N THR A 155 -6.19 -39.07 -1.78
CA THR A 155 -6.06 -38.04 -2.83
C THR A 155 -7.42 -37.38 -3.12
N SER A 156 -8.53 -38.13 -3.12
CA SER A 156 -9.87 -37.55 -3.25
C SER A 156 -10.18 -36.55 -2.15
N LYS A 157 -9.90 -36.90 -0.89
CA LYS A 157 -10.10 -35.97 0.24
C LYS A 157 -9.19 -34.75 0.15
N LYS A 158 -7.92 -34.95 -0.26
CA LYS A 158 -6.94 -33.85 -0.48
C LYS A 158 -7.42 -32.89 -1.57
N VAL A 159 -7.89 -33.42 -2.70
CA VAL A 159 -8.46 -32.60 -3.79
C VAL A 159 -9.67 -31.81 -3.33
N ASN A 160 -10.60 -32.45 -2.59
CA ASN A 160 -11.79 -31.77 -2.08
C ASN A 160 -11.43 -30.68 -1.06
N ALA A 161 -10.50 -30.96 -0.15
CA ALA A 161 -10.02 -29.94 0.79
C ALA A 161 -9.42 -28.72 0.05
N GLN A 162 -8.58 -28.95 -0.98
CA GLN A 162 -8.00 -27.86 -1.76
C GLN A 162 -9.04 -27.10 -2.59
N LYS A 163 -10.11 -27.74 -3.05
CA LYS A 163 -11.23 -27.04 -3.71
C LYS A 163 -11.91 -26.07 -2.76
N LEU A 164 -12.22 -26.50 -1.51
CA LEU A 164 -12.80 -25.61 -0.50
C LEU A 164 -11.88 -24.42 -0.17
N VAL A 165 -10.57 -24.65 -0.14
CA VAL A 165 -9.60 -23.54 -0.01
C VAL A 165 -9.69 -22.59 -1.20
N SER A 166 -9.83 -23.12 -2.44
CA SER A 166 -9.96 -22.27 -3.63
C SER A 166 -11.26 -21.46 -3.64
N GLU A 167 -12.37 -22.06 -3.17
CA GLU A 167 -13.66 -21.37 -3.00
C GLU A 167 -13.55 -20.26 -1.95
N GLY A 168 -12.91 -20.53 -0.80
CA GLY A 168 -12.68 -19.52 0.24
C GLY A 168 -11.84 -18.34 -0.26
N LEU A 169 -10.81 -18.60 -1.08
CA LEU A 169 -10.01 -17.53 -1.70
C LEU A 169 -10.80 -16.74 -2.76
N GLU A 170 -11.74 -17.38 -3.45
CA GLU A 170 -12.64 -16.71 -4.40
C GLU A 170 -13.60 -15.77 -3.68
N GLU A 171 -14.14 -16.19 -2.53
CA GLU A 171 -14.95 -15.31 -1.68
C GLU A 171 -14.13 -14.16 -1.08
N GLU A 172 -12.87 -14.40 -0.69
CA GLU A 172 -11.96 -13.34 -0.24
C GLU A 172 -11.75 -12.30 -1.37
N TYR A 173 -11.55 -12.75 -2.61
CA TYR A 173 -11.45 -11.87 -3.78
C TYR A 173 -12.73 -11.04 -3.97
N ASN A 174 -13.92 -11.64 -3.87
CA ASN A 174 -15.21 -10.97 -4.00
C ASN A 174 -15.41 -9.89 -2.93
N VAL A 175 -14.99 -10.16 -1.69
CA VAL A 175 -15.05 -9.18 -0.60
C VAL A 175 -14.15 -7.98 -0.88
N ILE A 176 -12.92 -8.21 -1.34
CA ILE A 176 -11.98 -7.13 -1.68
C ILE A 176 -12.49 -6.30 -2.86
N ASP A 177 -13.01 -6.94 -3.90
CA ASP A 177 -13.62 -6.26 -5.05
C ASP A 177 -14.77 -5.34 -4.60
N GLN A 178 -15.66 -5.84 -3.75
CA GLN A 178 -16.76 -5.04 -3.20
C GLN A 178 -16.25 -3.87 -2.33
N GLN A 179 -15.22 -4.09 -1.51
CA GLN A 179 -14.63 -3.04 -0.69
C GLN A 179 -14.03 -1.93 -1.55
N LEU A 180 -13.28 -2.27 -2.60
CA LEU A 180 -12.68 -1.29 -3.52
C LEU A 180 -13.74 -0.50 -4.27
N LYS A 181 -14.80 -1.15 -4.76
CA LYS A 181 -15.95 -0.46 -5.36
C LYS A 181 -16.60 0.53 -4.40
N THR A 182 -16.87 0.10 -3.17
CA THR A 182 -17.45 0.98 -2.14
C THR A 182 -16.51 2.15 -1.81
N GLN A 183 -15.19 1.92 -1.76
CA GLN A 183 -14.22 2.99 -1.53
C GLN A 183 -14.16 3.96 -2.73
N SER A 184 -14.26 3.45 -3.95
CA SER A 184 -14.33 4.26 -5.17
C SER A 184 -15.55 5.16 -5.16
N ASP A 185 -16.74 4.60 -4.87
CA ASP A 185 -18.00 5.37 -4.77
C ASP A 185 -17.94 6.42 -3.65
N ALA A 186 -17.35 6.06 -2.51
CA ALA A 186 -17.15 7.00 -1.40
C ALA A 186 -16.18 8.14 -1.78
N ALA A 187 -15.14 7.84 -2.57
CA ALA A 187 -14.21 8.85 -3.08
C ALA A 187 -14.90 9.81 -4.04
N ASP A 188 -15.76 9.31 -4.95
CA ASP A 188 -16.54 10.16 -5.86
C ASP A 188 -17.47 11.11 -5.11
N ALA A 189 -18.16 10.60 -4.08
CA ALA A 189 -18.99 11.45 -3.22
C ALA A 189 -18.15 12.52 -2.48
N LYS A 190 -16.97 12.15 -1.99
CA LYS A 190 -16.04 13.08 -1.32
C LYS A 190 -15.51 14.14 -2.28
N ILE A 191 -15.17 13.78 -3.52
CA ILE A 191 -14.74 14.74 -4.55
C ILE A 191 -15.85 15.77 -4.79
N LYS A 192 -17.09 15.31 -4.99
CA LYS A 192 -18.23 16.19 -5.19
C LYS A 192 -18.39 17.19 -4.04
N PHE A 193 -18.47 16.70 -2.80
CA PHE A 193 -18.64 17.58 -1.64
C PHE A 193 -17.41 18.48 -1.39
N ALA A 194 -16.20 18.00 -1.67
CA ALA A 194 -15.00 18.82 -1.57
C ALA A 194 -15.03 19.98 -2.61
N MET A 195 -15.51 19.72 -3.83
CA MET A 195 -15.68 20.75 -4.85
C MET A 195 -16.76 21.77 -4.50
N ASP A 196 -17.91 21.31 -3.96
CA ASP A 196 -18.94 22.22 -3.46
C ASP A 196 -18.38 23.15 -2.37
N ASN A 197 -17.64 22.58 -1.39
CA ASN A 197 -16.99 23.35 -0.34
C ASN A 197 -15.90 24.30 -0.88
N PHE A 198 -15.13 23.87 -1.89
CA PHE A 198 -14.09 24.69 -2.53
C PHE A 198 -14.68 25.98 -3.11
N THR A 199 -15.89 25.95 -3.66
CA THR A 199 -16.57 27.12 -4.21
C THR A 199 -17.13 28.06 -3.12
N GLU A 200 -17.46 27.52 -1.94
CA GLU A 200 -18.02 28.31 -0.82
C GLU A 200 -16.95 28.91 0.09
N ALA A 201 -15.79 28.27 0.24
CA ALA A 201 -14.73 28.72 1.14
C ALA A 201 -14.27 30.17 0.90
N PRO A 202 -14.02 30.63 -0.34
CA PRO A 202 -13.66 32.02 -0.60
C PRO A 202 -14.72 33.02 -0.18
N LYS A 203 -16.01 32.67 -0.32
CA LYS A 203 -17.15 33.52 0.06
C LYS A 203 -17.19 33.69 1.58
N GLN A 204 -16.97 32.59 2.32
CA GLN A 204 -16.90 32.62 3.78
C GLN A 204 -15.76 33.51 4.27
N VAL A 205 -14.55 33.37 3.69
CA VAL A 205 -13.38 34.20 4.04
C VAL A 205 -13.65 35.67 3.74
N ALA A 206 -14.20 35.98 2.58
CA ALA A 206 -14.53 37.36 2.19
C ALA A 206 -15.54 38.01 3.16
N ALA A 207 -16.60 37.29 3.52
CA ALA A 207 -17.60 37.78 4.47
C ALA A 207 -17.01 37.98 5.89
N ALA A 208 -16.21 37.06 6.37
CA ALA A 208 -15.54 37.16 7.67
C ALA A 208 -14.54 38.32 7.71
N LYS A 209 -13.78 38.55 6.64
CA LYS A 209 -12.85 39.67 6.48
C LYS A 209 -13.56 41.00 6.51
N GLN A 210 -14.70 41.11 5.82
CA GLN A 210 -15.52 42.32 5.82
C GLN A 210 -16.09 42.60 7.23
N ALA A 211 -16.61 41.59 7.91
CA ALA A 211 -17.11 41.69 9.28
C ALA A 211 -16.00 42.17 10.26
N TYR A 212 -14.81 41.61 10.16
CA TYR A 212 -13.65 42.03 10.97
C TYR A 212 -13.27 43.50 10.70
N LEU A 213 -13.22 43.92 9.44
CA LEU A 213 -12.91 45.29 9.06
C LEU A 213 -13.95 46.28 9.63
N GLN A 214 -15.26 45.95 9.52
CA GLN A 214 -16.33 46.77 10.08
C GLN A 214 -16.23 46.87 11.60
N LYS A 215 -16.04 45.77 12.33
CA LYS A 215 -15.91 45.76 13.78
C LYS A 215 -14.67 46.56 14.25
N THR A 216 -13.57 46.44 13.53
CA THR A 216 -12.35 47.18 13.80
C THR A 216 -12.57 48.68 13.61
N THR A 217 -13.30 49.07 12.57
CA THR A 217 -13.64 50.49 12.30
C THR A 217 -14.56 51.06 13.39
N LEU A 218 -15.59 50.31 13.78
CA LEU A 218 -16.50 50.71 14.87
C LEU A 218 -15.73 50.89 16.21
N TYR A 219 -14.81 49.98 16.51
CA TYR A 219 -13.99 50.04 17.71
C TYR A 219 -13.08 51.30 17.73
N LYS A 220 -12.43 51.60 16.61
CA LYS A 220 -11.59 52.81 16.48
C LYS A 220 -12.38 54.11 16.69
N ASN A 221 -13.70 54.08 16.40
CA ASN A 221 -14.60 55.20 16.61
C ASN A 221 -15.33 55.14 17.97
N GLY A 222 -14.98 54.23 18.87
CA GLY A 222 -15.60 54.08 20.17
C GLY A 222 -17.03 53.54 20.18
N LEU A 223 -17.49 52.95 19.07
CA LEU A 223 -18.86 52.46 18.86
C LEU A 223 -19.07 50.99 19.17
N THR A 224 -18.00 50.27 19.53
CA THR A 224 -18.05 48.86 19.96
C THR A 224 -16.89 48.59 20.95
N ASN A 225 -16.90 47.43 21.57
CA ASN A 225 -15.87 47.01 22.52
C ASN A 225 -14.80 46.09 21.86
N LEU A 226 -13.70 45.86 22.61
CA LEU A 226 -12.60 44.99 22.13
C LEU A 226 -13.03 43.53 21.96
N ILE A 227 -14.00 43.05 22.75
CA ILE A 227 -14.49 41.68 22.69
C ILE A 227 -15.09 41.41 21.32
N ASP A 228 -15.91 42.32 20.79
CA ASP A 228 -16.52 42.23 19.48
C ASP A 228 -15.49 42.14 18.34
N VAL A 229 -14.42 42.92 18.42
CA VAL A 229 -13.32 42.90 17.45
C VAL A 229 -12.56 41.57 17.53
N THR A 230 -12.27 41.11 18.74
CA THR A 230 -11.58 39.86 18.98
C THR A 230 -12.40 38.67 18.43
N GLN A 231 -13.71 38.68 18.67
CA GLN A 231 -14.60 37.64 18.13
C GLN A 231 -14.62 37.67 16.59
N ALA A 232 -14.69 38.81 15.97
CA ALA A 232 -14.66 38.92 14.51
C ALA A 232 -13.29 38.49 13.95
N PHE A 233 -12.19 38.76 14.62
CA PHE A 233 -10.86 38.28 14.28
C PHE A 233 -10.77 36.73 14.32
N TYR A 234 -11.29 36.11 15.38
CA TYR A 234 -11.32 34.64 15.47
C TYR A 234 -12.17 34.02 14.37
N THR A 235 -13.31 34.65 14.03
CA THR A 235 -14.16 34.20 12.94
C THR A 235 -13.40 34.25 11.61
N LEU A 236 -12.66 35.31 11.34
CA LEU A 236 -11.81 35.42 10.14
C LEU A 236 -10.71 34.38 10.14
N ASN A 237 -9.95 34.27 11.21
CA ASN A 237 -8.84 33.32 11.32
C ASN A 237 -9.33 31.88 11.10
N ARG A 238 -10.46 31.52 11.71
CA ARG A 238 -11.09 30.21 11.51
C ARG A 238 -11.50 30.00 10.07
N ALA A 239 -12.12 30.99 9.42
CA ALA A 239 -12.54 30.89 8.03
C ALA A 239 -11.33 30.69 7.08
N GLU A 240 -10.20 31.36 7.35
CA GLU A 240 -8.95 31.20 6.59
C GLU A 240 -8.37 29.78 6.76
N ILE A 241 -8.31 29.27 7.99
CA ILE A 241 -7.83 27.91 8.28
C ILE A 241 -8.76 26.86 7.63
N ASP A 242 -10.09 27.02 7.80
CA ASP A 242 -11.06 26.12 7.21
C ASP A 242 -10.94 26.11 5.67
N SER A 243 -10.68 27.27 5.05
CA SER A 243 -10.43 27.37 3.59
C SER A 243 -9.20 26.59 3.15
N ASP A 244 -8.07 26.68 3.87
CA ASP A 244 -6.86 25.93 3.53
C ASP A 244 -7.06 24.40 3.72
N ILE A 245 -7.83 24.01 4.72
CA ILE A 245 -8.23 22.61 4.91
C ILE A 245 -9.11 22.13 3.76
N ILE A 246 -10.08 22.93 3.33
CA ILE A 246 -10.99 22.60 2.22
C ILE A 246 -10.19 22.40 0.93
N TYR A 247 -9.23 23.27 0.62
CA TYR A 247 -8.35 23.13 -0.54
C TYR A 247 -7.57 21.81 -0.49
N THR A 248 -7.01 21.48 0.66
CA THR A 248 -6.28 20.22 0.85
C THR A 248 -7.21 19.00 0.70
N ASN A 249 -8.46 19.08 1.15
CA ASN A 249 -9.43 18.00 1.06
C ASN A 249 -9.78 17.62 -0.39
N VAL A 250 -9.73 18.57 -1.34
CA VAL A 250 -9.92 18.29 -2.77
C VAL A 250 -8.83 17.33 -3.27
N TRP A 251 -7.57 17.61 -2.96
CA TRP A 251 -6.44 16.77 -3.33
C TRP A 251 -6.46 15.41 -2.63
N GLN A 252 -6.83 15.40 -1.34
CA GLN A 252 -6.97 14.14 -0.59
C GLN A 252 -8.08 13.26 -1.17
N SER A 253 -9.20 13.84 -1.61
CA SER A 253 -10.28 13.07 -2.22
C SER A 253 -9.87 12.48 -3.59
N LEU A 254 -9.09 13.20 -4.39
CA LEU A 254 -8.50 12.67 -5.63
C LEU A 254 -7.53 11.53 -5.34
N LEU A 255 -6.65 11.67 -4.34
CA LEU A 255 -5.73 10.60 -3.93
C LEU A 255 -6.48 9.36 -3.43
N MET A 256 -7.60 9.55 -2.71
CA MET A 256 -8.45 8.43 -2.30
C MET A 256 -9.05 7.70 -3.50
N LYS A 257 -9.48 8.44 -4.55
CA LYS A 257 -9.98 7.84 -5.80
C LYS A 257 -8.86 7.06 -6.49
N ALA A 258 -7.69 7.65 -6.66
CA ALA A 258 -6.52 7.00 -7.24
C ALA A 258 -6.13 5.70 -6.49
N ALA A 259 -6.19 5.73 -5.15
CA ALA A 259 -5.92 4.55 -4.33
C ALA A 259 -7.00 3.45 -4.49
N ALA A 260 -8.28 3.83 -4.54
CA ALA A 260 -9.39 2.88 -4.69
C ALA A 260 -9.39 2.20 -6.07
N THR A 261 -9.08 2.96 -7.12
CA THR A 261 -9.00 2.43 -8.50
C THR A 261 -7.66 1.74 -8.78
N GLY A 262 -6.61 2.04 -8.01
CA GLY A 262 -5.24 1.60 -8.27
C GLY A 262 -4.55 2.36 -9.39
N ASP A 263 -5.16 3.43 -9.89
CA ASP A 263 -4.63 4.30 -10.93
C ASP A 263 -4.05 5.58 -10.30
N PHE A 264 -2.77 5.50 -9.92
CA PHE A 264 -2.06 6.63 -9.35
C PHE A 264 -1.66 7.69 -10.39
N ASP A 265 -1.75 7.41 -11.68
CA ASP A 265 -1.50 8.38 -12.75
C ASP A 265 -2.51 9.54 -12.70
N LEU A 266 -3.73 9.27 -12.20
CA LEU A 266 -4.72 10.31 -11.89
C LEU A 266 -4.21 11.40 -10.94
N PHE A 267 -3.28 11.06 -10.07
CA PHE A 267 -2.71 12.00 -9.08
C PHE A 267 -1.33 12.50 -9.51
N ILE A 268 -0.46 11.61 -10.01
CA ILE A 268 0.94 11.95 -10.37
C ILE A 268 1.00 12.92 -11.55
N ASN A 269 0.12 12.80 -12.53
CA ASN A 269 0.11 13.65 -13.73
C ASN A 269 -0.40 15.08 -13.48
N GLU A 270 -0.76 15.42 -12.25
CA GLU A 270 -1.19 16.77 -11.87
C GLU A 270 -0.01 17.70 -11.48
N PHE A 271 1.21 17.18 -11.40
CA PHE A 271 2.42 17.91 -10.99
C PHE A 271 3.39 18.18 -12.13
#